data_64b8875b4d17d38db4e373fb7642a937
#
_entry.id   64b8875b4d17d38db4e373fb7642a937
#
_cell.length_a   1.000
_cell.length_b   1.000
_cell.length_c   1.000
_cell.angle_alpha   90.00
_cell.angle_beta   90.00
_cell.angle_gamma   90.00
#
_symmetry.space_group_name_H-M   'P 1'
#
loop_
_entity.id
_entity.type
_entity.pdbx_description
1 polymer ?
#
loop_
_entity_poly.entity_id
_entity_poly.type
_entity_poly.pdbx_seq_one_letter_code
_entity_poly.pdbx_strand_id
1 'polypeptide(L)'
;LIYKKVNTKLVEQYVEYAHNNDIGCLRLCPCPGPKLPWKHMPKTFGVLNKNDDYYISLQTAIWDKETLLYLLVPKQNIWHFESDINAKRAHNIKKPFISVWREEDLPPGGPIKYIITAITRGVWEQVAIDLLVKENIPINGIKND
;
A
#
# COMPACT_ATOMS: atom_id res chain seq x y z
N LEU A 1 0.60 -11.16 1.93
CA LEU A 1 1.82 -11.99 1.83
C LEU A 1 2.76 -11.45 0.77
N ILE A 2 4.05 -11.32 1.09
CA ILE A 2 5.11 -10.96 0.13
C ILE A 2 5.57 -12.25 -0.53
N TYR A 3 5.39 -12.39 -1.84
CA TYR A 3 5.65 -13.65 -2.57
C TYR A 3 6.87 -13.63 -3.49
N LYS A 4 7.56 -12.50 -3.57
CA LYS A 4 8.86 -12.37 -4.25
C LYS A 4 9.82 -11.58 -3.39
N LYS A 5 11.12 -11.74 -3.62
CA LYS A 5 12.15 -10.94 -2.95
C LYS A 5 11.89 -9.45 -3.16
N VAL A 6 11.92 -8.68 -2.08
CA VAL A 6 11.78 -7.22 -2.13
C VAL A 6 12.98 -6.60 -2.84
N ASN A 7 12.74 -5.67 -3.73
CA ASN A 7 13.80 -4.86 -4.33
C ASN A 7 14.18 -3.71 -3.36
N THR A 8 15.07 -4.02 -2.41
CA THR A 8 15.49 -3.07 -1.37
C THR A 8 16.14 -1.81 -1.94
N LYS A 9 16.95 -1.94 -2.99
CA LYS A 9 17.57 -0.79 -3.66
C LYS A 9 16.52 0.17 -4.21
N LEU A 10 15.44 -0.35 -4.78
CA LEU A 10 14.35 0.47 -5.29
C LEU A 10 13.55 1.12 -4.15
N VAL A 11 13.38 0.42 -3.03
CA VAL A 11 12.76 1.00 -1.82
C VAL A 11 13.59 2.18 -1.31
N GLU A 12 14.90 2.03 -1.21
CA GLU A 12 15.82 3.10 -0.79
C GLU A 12 15.71 4.33 -1.71
N GLN A 13 15.70 4.11 -3.02
CA GLN A 13 15.49 5.19 -4.01
C GLN A 13 14.14 5.91 -3.82
N TYR A 14 13.09 5.15 -3.47
CA TYR A 14 11.77 5.73 -3.23
C TYR A 14 11.69 6.49 -1.91
N VAL A 15 12.42 6.05 -0.88
CA VAL A 15 12.58 6.80 0.39
C VAL A 15 13.23 8.15 0.11
N GLU A 16 14.36 8.15 -0.60
CA GLU A 16 15.07 9.36 -0.98
C GLU A 16 14.19 10.29 -1.84
N TYR A 17 13.50 9.72 -2.83
CA TYR A 17 12.57 10.48 -3.66
C TYR A 17 11.45 11.13 -2.84
N ALA A 18 10.82 10.37 -1.94
CA ALA A 18 9.74 10.86 -1.09
C ALA A 18 10.21 12.02 -0.20
N HIS A 19 11.40 11.89 0.39
CA HIS A 19 12.01 12.94 1.21
C HIS A 19 12.30 14.20 0.40
N ASN A 20 12.98 14.08 -0.75
CA ASN A 20 13.40 15.21 -1.56
C ASN A 20 12.22 15.95 -2.25
N ASN A 21 11.05 15.32 -2.35
CA ASN A 21 9.86 15.90 -2.98
C ASN A 21 8.72 16.19 -2.01
N ASP A 22 9.00 16.19 -0.70
CA ASP A 22 8.04 16.49 0.36
C ASP A 22 6.74 15.67 0.27
N ILE A 23 6.88 14.36 -0.03
CA ILE A 23 5.76 13.42 -0.16
C ILE A 23 5.25 13.04 1.23
N GLY A 24 3.95 13.20 1.47
CA GLY A 24 3.32 12.82 2.73
C GLY A 24 3.14 11.31 2.89
N CYS A 25 2.79 10.64 1.78
CA CYS A 25 2.69 9.19 1.71
C CYS A 25 3.04 8.69 0.31
N LEU A 26 3.96 7.72 0.21
CA LEU A 26 4.23 6.96 -1.00
C LEU A 26 3.87 5.50 -0.76
N ARG A 27 2.76 5.06 -1.33
CA ARG A 27 2.27 3.70 -1.20
C ARG A 27 3.08 2.75 -2.10
N LEU A 28 3.63 1.69 -1.51
CA LEU A 28 4.42 0.67 -2.21
C LEU A 28 3.59 -0.55 -2.61
N CYS A 29 2.39 -0.65 -2.07
CA CYS A 29 1.39 -1.65 -2.42
C CYS A 29 0.16 -0.93 -2.97
N PRO A 30 -0.08 -0.93 -4.30
CA PRO A 30 -1.11 -0.12 -4.95
C PRO A 30 -2.50 -0.76 -4.84
N CYS A 31 -3.07 -0.78 -3.64
CA CYS A 31 -4.41 -1.31 -3.40
C CYS A 31 -5.26 -0.34 -2.55
N PRO A 32 -6.23 0.34 -3.18
CA PRO A 32 -6.42 0.50 -4.61
C PRO A 32 -5.27 1.26 -5.25
N GLY A 33 -5.04 1.02 -6.54
CA GLY A 33 -4.02 1.72 -7.32
C GLY A 33 -4.43 3.16 -7.66
N PRO A 34 -3.46 3.99 -8.08
CA PRO A 34 -3.75 5.34 -8.54
C PRO A 34 -4.47 5.33 -9.89
N LYS A 35 -5.21 6.40 -10.18
CA LYS A 35 -5.94 6.56 -11.46
C LYS A 35 -5.31 7.61 -12.37
N LEU A 36 -4.57 8.54 -11.80
CA LEU A 36 -3.96 9.65 -12.52
C LEU A 36 -2.45 9.65 -12.32
N PRO A 37 -1.66 10.00 -13.36
CA PRO A 37 -0.21 10.03 -13.26
C PRO A 37 0.28 11.15 -12.33
N TRP A 38 1.35 10.86 -11.59
CA TRP A 38 2.08 11.86 -10.85
C TRP A 38 2.93 12.71 -11.80
N LYS A 39 2.74 14.02 -11.78
CA LYS A 39 3.34 14.96 -12.77
C LYS A 39 4.87 14.88 -12.92
N HIS A 40 5.60 14.58 -11.83
CA HIS A 40 7.06 14.56 -11.85
C HIS A 40 7.64 13.22 -12.33
N MET A 41 6.95 12.11 -12.08
CA MET A 41 7.35 10.75 -12.50
C MET A 41 6.13 9.92 -12.94
N PRO A 42 5.46 10.29 -14.04
CA PRO A 42 4.15 9.71 -14.40
C PRO A 42 4.20 8.22 -14.74
N LYS A 43 5.36 7.71 -15.19
CA LYS A 43 5.56 6.28 -15.48
C LYS A 43 5.90 5.45 -14.25
N THR A 44 6.20 6.08 -13.12
CA THR A 44 6.60 5.39 -11.89
C THR A 44 5.51 5.51 -10.84
N PHE A 45 4.91 6.69 -10.72
CA PHE A 45 3.93 7.00 -9.68
C PHE A 45 2.65 7.60 -10.24
N GLY A 46 1.57 7.33 -9.55
CA GLY A 46 0.30 8.01 -9.74
C GLY A 46 -0.16 8.69 -8.45
N VAL A 47 -1.08 9.63 -8.59
CA VAL A 47 -1.67 10.40 -7.48
C VAL A 47 -2.80 9.61 -6.86
N LEU A 48 -2.85 9.55 -5.54
CA LEU A 48 -4.02 9.07 -4.81
C LEU A 48 -5.07 10.17 -4.74
N ASN A 49 -6.30 9.84 -5.13
CA ASN A 49 -7.39 10.79 -5.11
C ASN A 49 -7.99 10.86 -3.70
N LYS A 50 -8.16 12.09 -3.19
CA LYS A 50 -8.72 12.36 -1.86
C LYS A 50 -10.14 11.80 -1.65
N ASN A 51 -10.89 11.63 -2.74
CA ASN A 51 -12.27 11.15 -2.71
C ASN A 51 -12.40 9.65 -2.96
N ASP A 52 -11.29 8.94 -3.19
CA ASP A 52 -11.33 7.49 -3.37
C ASP A 52 -11.34 6.78 -2.00
N ASP A 53 -12.03 5.65 -1.96
CA ASP A 53 -11.96 4.73 -0.82
C ASP A 53 -10.49 4.38 -0.53
N TYR A 54 -10.19 4.22 0.76
CA TYR A 54 -8.82 3.94 1.20
C TYR A 54 -7.79 4.98 0.72
N TYR A 55 -8.19 6.27 0.61
CA TYR A 55 -7.24 7.37 0.36
C TYR A 55 -6.06 7.33 1.33
N ILE A 56 -6.30 6.98 2.59
CA ILE A 56 -5.29 6.59 3.57
C ILE A 56 -5.39 5.10 3.84
N SER A 57 -4.25 4.44 3.95
CA SER A 57 -4.17 3.02 4.28
C SER A 57 -2.85 2.72 4.97
N LEU A 58 -2.89 1.80 5.93
CA LEU A 58 -1.69 1.29 6.61
C LEU A 58 -1.01 0.14 5.86
N GLN A 59 -1.40 -0.11 4.63
CA GLN A 59 -0.64 -1.00 3.76
C GLN A 59 0.78 -0.47 3.56
N THR A 60 1.67 -1.33 3.10
CA THR A 60 3.09 -1.01 2.96
C THR A 60 3.30 0.31 2.21
N ALA A 61 3.82 1.30 2.91
CA ALA A 61 4.05 2.64 2.40
C ALA A 61 5.25 3.30 3.08
N ILE A 62 5.82 4.29 2.42
CA ILE A 62 6.76 5.24 2.99
C ILE A 62 5.96 6.45 3.44
N TRP A 63 6.06 6.78 4.73
CA TRP A 63 5.35 7.90 5.30
C TRP A 63 6.30 9.01 5.73
N ASP A 64 5.94 10.24 5.47
CA ASP A 64 6.47 11.36 6.21
C ASP A 64 6.04 11.22 7.69
N LYS A 65 7.00 11.30 8.60
CA LYS A 65 6.78 11.04 10.02
C LYS A 65 5.70 11.94 10.62
N GLU A 66 5.78 13.25 10.36
CA GLU A 66 4.85 14.23 10.91
C GLU A 66 3.45 14.04 10.34
N THR A 67 3.37 13.71 9.06
CA THR A 67 2.10 13.38 8.39
C THR A 67 1.44 12.16 9.04
N LEU A 68 2.19 11.09 9.26
CA LEU A 68 1.64 9.89 9.90
C LEU A 68 1.22 10.17 11.35
N LEU A 69 2.06 10.85 12.12
CA LEU A 69 1.74 11.21 13.52
C LEU A 69 0.50 12.08 13.62
N TYR A 70 0.29 13.01 12.70
CA TYR A 70 -0.93 13.82 12.63
C TYR A 70 -2.19 12.98 12.42
N LEU A 71 -2.09 11.91 11.64
CA LEU A 71 -3.22 11.04 11.33
C LEU A 71 -3.51 10.01 12.43
N LEU A 72 -2.49 9.59 13.18
CA LEU A 72 -2.66 8.62 14.26
C LEU A 72 -3.45 9.22 15.42
N VAL A 73 -4.45 8.47 15.89
CA VAL A 73 -5.26 8.83 17.06
C VAL A 73 -5.08 7.75 18.12
N PRO A 74 -4.78 8.10 19.38
CA PRO A 74 -4.64 7.14 20.46
C PRO A 74 -5.89 6.23 20.57
N LYS A 75 -5.66 4.93 20.80
CA LYS A 75 -6.69 3.89 20.95
C LYS A 75 -7.50 3.58 19.67
N GLN A 76 -7.14 4.14 18.51
CA GLN A 76 -7.70 3.78 17.23
C GLN A 76 -7.14 2.43 16.75
N ASN A 77 -7.99 1.57 16.21
CA ASN A 77 -7.54 0.36 15.50
C ASN A 77 -7.32 0.69 14.01
N ILE A 78 -6.75 -0.26 13.27
CA ILE A 78 -6.43 -0.09 11.84
C ILE A 78 -7.65 0.26 10.99
N TRP A 79 -8.81 -0.32 11.27
CA TRP A 79 -10.05 -0.08 10.54
C TRP A 79 -10.54 1.36 10.72
N HIS A 80 -10.44 1.88 11.96
CA HIS A 80 -10.77 3.26 12.25
C HIS A 80 -9.75 4.23 11.63
N PHE A 81 -8.46 3.83 11.52
CA PHE A 81 -7.47 4.65 10.84
C PHE A 81 -7.83 4.86 9.36
N GLU A 82 -8.27 3.82 8.67
CA GLU A 82 -8.66 3.86 7.26
C GLU A 82 -10.08 4.42 7.01
N SER A 83 -10.76 4.87 8.07
CA SER A 83 -12.13 5.39 8.01
C SER A 83 -12.22 6.78 7.37
N ASP A 84 -13.44 7.16 6.98
CA ASP A 84 -13.77 8.48 6.43
C ASP A 84 -13.35 9.66 7.31
N ILE A 85 -13.35 9.47 8.63
CA ILE A 85 -12.96 10.54 9.58
C ILE A 85 -11.49 10.90 9.39
N ASN A 86 -10.59 9.90 9.31
CA ASN A 86 -9.18 10.14 9.07
C ASN A 86 -8.90 10.52 7.63
N ALA A 87 -9.64 9.99 6.66
CA ALA A 87 -9.57 10.44 5.28
C ALA A 87 -9.87 11.94 5.18
N LYS A 88 -10.90 12.44 5.86
CA LYS A 88 -11.22 13.89 5.94
C LYS A 88 -10.09 14.68 6.61
N ARG A 89 -9.47 14.16 7.66
CA ARG A 89 -8.27 14.79 8.26
C ARG A 89 -7.12 14.87 7.28
N ALA A 90 -6.90 13.80 6.52
CA ALA A 90 -5.85 13.74 5.49
C ALA A 90 -6.08 14.75 4.36
N HIS A 91 -7.32 15.17 4.09
CA HIS A 91 -7.62 16.22 3.12
C HIS A 91 -6.97 17.59 3.46
N ASN A 92 -6.72 17.85 4.74
CA ASN A 92 -6.06 19.07 5.20
C ASN A 92 -4.54 19.05 5.03
N ILE A 93 -3.97 17.88 4.73
CA ILE A 93 -2.54 17.73 4.51
C ILE A 93 -2.19 18.26 3.12
N LYS A 94 -1.20 19.16 3.08
CA LYS A 94 -0.75 19.78 1.83
C LYS A 94 0.21 18.89 1.04
N LYS A 95 0.95 18.00 1.73
CA LYS A 95 1.87 17.07 1.10
C LYS A 95 1.12 16.09 0.21
N PRO A 96 1.63 15.77 -0.99
CA PRO A 96 0.97 14.85 -1.90
C PRO A 96 1.00 13.42 -1.36
N PHE A 97 -0.05 12.66 -1.67
CA PHE A 97 -0.12 11.23 -1.46
C PHE A 97 -0.08 10.57 -2.82
N ILE A 98 0.91 9.71 -3.03
CA ILE A 98 1.17 9.04 -4.29
C ILE A 98 1.31 7.52 -4.08
N SER A 99 1.26 6.77 -5.16
CA SER A 99 1.41 5.32 -5.15
C SER A 99 2.22 4.86 -6.35
N VAL A 100 2.93 3.75 -6.23
CA VAL A 100 3.38 3.02 -7.41
C VAL A 100 2.17 2.56 -8.22
N TRP A 101 2.35 2.32 -9.51
CA TRP A 101 1.33 1.72 -10.36
C TRP A 101 1.14 0.24 -10.03
N ARG A 102 -0.06 -0.28 -10.28
CA ARG A 102 -0.25 -1.72 -10.33
C ARG A 102 0.51 -2.29 -11.53
N GLU A 103 0.96 -3.54 -11.41
CA GLU A 103 1.76 -4.18 -12.47
C GLU A 103 0.95 -4.35 -13.76
N GLU A 104 -0.36 -4.59 -13.63
CA GLU A 104 -1.28 -4.68 -14.77
C GLU A 104 -1.54 -3.33 -15.45
N ASP A 105 -1.46 -2.21 -14.72
CA ASP A 105 -1.67 -0.88 -15.30
C ASP A 105 -0.39 -0.34 -15.96
N LEU A 106 0.75 -0.52 -15.28
CA LEU A 106 2.05 -0.06 -15.77
C LEU A 106 3.19 -0.92 -15.20
N PRO A 107 3.66 -1.95 -15.93
CA PRO A 107 4.80 -2.76 -15.49
C PRO A 107 6.07 -1.92 -15.33
N PRO A 108 6.97 -2.27 -14.39
CA PRO A 108 7.00 -3.51 -13.59
C PRO A 108 6.24 -3.45 -12.26
N GLY A 109 5.43 -2.42 -12.01
CA GLY A 109 4.77 -2.21 -10.73
C GLY A 109 5.72 -1.80 -9.60
N GLY A 110 5.32 -1.99 -8.34
CA GLY A 110 6.09 -1.58 -7.16
C GLY A 110 7.26 -2.53 -6.80
N PRO A 111 8.12 -2.08 -5.87
CA PRO A 111 9.28 -2.83 -5.40
C PRO A 111 8.92 -4.05 -4.54
N ILE A 112 7.69 -4.13 -4.07
CA ILE A 112 7.17 -5.18 -3.21
C ILE A 112 6.06 -5.90 -3.95
N LYS A 113 6.25 -7.18 -4.23
CA LYS A 113 5.22 -8.04 -4.81
C LYS A 113 4.39 -8.64 -3.67
N TYR A 114 3.21 -8.15 -3.52
CA TYR A 114 2.36 -8.40 -2.37
C TYR A 114 1.01 -8.96 -2.79
N ILE A 115 0.62 -10.09 -2.19
CA ILE A 115 -0.75 -10.57 -2.26
C ILE A 115 -1.56 -9.74 -1.25
N ILE A 116 -2.55 -9.01 -1.71
CA ILE A 116 -3.28 -8.01 -0.94
C ILE A 116 -3.89 -8.62 0.32
N THR A 117 -4.49 -9.80 0.18
CA THR A 117 -4.99 -10.57 1.31
C THR A 117 -4.75 -12.06 1.07
N ALA A 118 -4.45 -12.80 2.14
CA ALA A 118 -4.34 -14.25 2.10
C ALA A 118 -5.68 -14.92 2.42
N ILE A 119 -6.54 -14.19 3.12
CA ILE A 119 -7.85 -14.68 3.57
C ILE A 119 -8.89 -13.61 3.29
N THR A 120 -9.91 -13.95 2.50
CA THR A 120 -11.06 -13.10 2.23
C THR A 120 -12.30 -13.72 2.87
N ARG A 121 -12.94 -12.98 3.78
CA ARG A 121 -14.17 -13.41 4.47
C ARG A 121 -14.05 -14.81 5.13
N GLY A 122 -12.87 -15.14 5.65
CA GLY A 122 -12.60 -16.41 6.32
C GLY A 122 -12.16 -17.55 5.36
N VAL A 123 -12.09 -17.32 4.07
CA VAL A 123 -11.65 -18.28 3.05
C VAL A 123 -10.24 -17.92 2.56
N TRP A 124 -9.38 -18.93 2.44
CA TRP A 124 -8.04 -18.75 1.90
C TRP A 124 -8.07 -18.48 0.39
N GLU A 125 -7.34 -17.49 -0.05
CA GLU A 125 -7.10 -17.25 -1.47
C GLU A 125 -6.15 -18.31 -2.04
N GLN A 126 -6.47 -18.87 -3.22
CA GLN A 126 -5.66 -19.94 -3.82
C GLN A 126 -4.19 -19.55 -4.00
N VAL A 127 -3.93 -18.32 -4.41
CA VAL A 127 -2.55 -17.79 -4.57
C VAL A 127 -1.78 -17.81 -3.24
N ALA A 128 -2.46 -17.59 -2.13
CA ALA A 128 -1.84 -17.66 -0.80
C ALA A 128 -1.55 -19.11 -0.41
N ILE A 129 -2.47 -20.03 -0.71
CA ILE A 129 -2.28 -21.49 -0.49
C ILE A 129 -1.05 -21.97 -1.28
N ASP A 130 -0.99 -21.66 -2.57
CA ASP A 130 0.10 -22.06 -3.47
C ASP A 130 1.47 -21.56 -2.96
N LEU A 131 1.49 -20.31 -2.43
CA LEU A 131 2.70 -19.75 -1.84
C LEU A 131 3.11 -20.51 -0.58
N LEU A 132 2.17 -20.78 0.33
CA LEU A 132 2.44 -21.48 1.59
C LEU A 132 2.93 -22.91 1.34
N VAL A 133 2.32 -23.60 0.38
CA VAL A 133 2.76 -24.94 -0.06
C VAL A 133 4.18 -24.89 -0.62
N LYS A 134 4.47 -23.91 -1.50
CA LYS A 134 5.80 -23.72 -2.08
C LYS A 134 6.88 -23.46 -1.02
N GLU A 135 6.54 -22.72 0.02
CA GLU A 135 7.48 -22.36 1.10
C GLU A 135 7.49 -23.41 2.23
N ASN A 136 6.82 -24.57 2.07
CA ASN A 136 6.69 -25.64 3.07
C ASN A 136 6.12 -25.14 4.41
N ILE A 137 5.23 -24.15 4.38
CA ILE A 137 4.57 -23.64 5.58
C ILE A 137 3.29 -24.44 5.82
N PRO A 138 3.15 -25.12 6.97
CA PRO A 138 1.96 -25.91 7.25
C PRO A 138 0.72 -25.01 7.36
N ILE A 139 -0.35 -25.39 6.67
CA ILE A 139 -1.61 -24.67 6.69
C ILE A 139 -2.59 -25.47 7.56
N ASN A 140 -2.71 -25.08 8.82
CA ASN A 140 -3.69 -25.66 9.73
C ASN A 140 -5.04 -24.98 9.53
N GLY A 141 -6.09 -25.77 9.30
CA GLY A 141 -7.47 -25.28 9.27
C GLY A 141 -7.99 -24.79 7.92
N ILE A 142 -7.40 -25.22 6.79
CA ILE A 142 -8.08 -25.07 5.50
C ILE A 142 -9.32 -25.97 5.53
N LYS A 143 -10.50 -25.37 5.59
CA LYS A 143 -11.70 -26.04 5.14
C LYS A 143 -11.68 -25.99 3.61
N ASN A 144 -11.44 -27.11 2.98
CA ASN A 144 -11.76 -27.32 1.57
C ASN A 144 -13.29 -27.43 1.51
N ASP A 145 -13.93 -26.42 1.02
CA ASP A 145 -15.34 -26.50 0.61
C ASP A 145 -15.42 -27.11 -0.80
#